data_e5ec3098484b6294dcdf0d2e1a440bb4
#
_entry.id   e5ec3098484b6294dcdf0d2e1a440bb4
#
_cell.length_a   1.000
_cell.length_b   1.000
_cell.length_c   1.000
_cell.angle_alpha   90.00
_cell.angle_beta   90.00
_cell.angle_gamma   90.00
#
_symmetry.space_group_name_H-M   'P 1'
#
loop_
_entity.id
_entity.type
_entity.pdbx_description
1 polymer ?
#
loop_
_entity_poly.entity_id
_entity_poly.type
_entity_poly.pdbx_seq_one_letter_code
_entity_poly.pdbx_strand_id
1 'polypeptide(L)'
;VYEAFSRLYSRGLIYKGKRMINYCPGCHTSISDAEIEYKEETSHLWYIKYPIIDEDNYVVVATTRPETMLGDTAVTVNPKDERYKNIIGKKIKLPIVGREIPIIADRFVEMEFGTGCVKVTPAHDINDYQSGIEHNLEIIEVFDENLKMKDIVPEYEGMDIYDARKAIVERLEKEGYLLKIEDYTHNVAKCDRCK
;
A
#
# COMPACT_ATOMS: atom_id res chain seq x y z
N VAL A 1 12.01 -36.97 6.89
CA VAL A 1 11.87 -35.51 6.75
C VAL A 1 13.01 -34.96 5.88
N TYR A 2 14.30 -35.15 6.24
CA TYR A 2 15.46 -34.61 5.53
C TYR A 2 15.52 -35.02 4.05
N GLU A 3 15.31 -36.29 3.74
CA GLU A 3 15.33 -36.85 2.37
C GLU A 3 14.23 -36.19 1.50
N ALA A 4 13.00 -36.04 2.05
CA ALA A 4 11.92 -35.39 1.32
C ALA A 4 12.23 -33.91 1.05
N PHE A 5 12.74 -33.19 2.03
CA PHE A 5 13.16 -31.80 1.89
C PHE A 5 14.25 -31.65 0.83
N SER A 6 15.30 -32.49 0.88
CA SER A 6 16.42 -32.47 -0.05
C SER A 6 15.97 -32.71 -1.50
N ARG A 7 15.06 -33.67 -1.72
CA ARG A 7 14.50 -33.97 -3.04
C ARG A 7 13.65 -32.81 -3.58
N LEU A 8 12.83 -32.19 -2.72
CA LEU A 8 12.03 -31.03 -3.13
C LEU A 8 12.90 -29.80 -3.46
N TYR A 9 13.93 -29.57 -2.65
CA TYR A 9 14.91 -28.51 -2.87
C TYR A 9 15.66 -28.71 -4.19
N SER A 10 16.21 -29.91 -4.45
CA SER A 10 16.94 -30.22 -5.68
C SER A 10 16.08 -30.15 -6.95
N ARG A 11 14.76 -30.23 -6.82
CA ARG A 11 13.78 -30.04 -7.90
C ARG A 11 13.33 -28.58 -8.06
N GLY A 12 13.87 -27.64 -7.27
CA GLY A 12 13.46 -26.24 -7.28
C GLY A 12 12.06 -25.95 -6.73
N LEU A 13 11.44 -26.93 -6.05
CA LEU A 13 10.11 -26.79 -5.46
C LEU A 13 10.13 -26.12 -4.08
N ILE A 14 11.30 -26.06 -3.44
CA ILE A 14 11.57 -25.34 -2.21
C ILE A 14 12.67 -24.32 -2.50
N TYR A 15 12.42 -23.09 -2.16
CA TYR A 15 13.39 -21.98 -2.32
C TYR A 15 13.23 -20.99 -1.16
N LYS A 16 14.27 -20.20 -0.89
CA LYS A 16 14.22 -19.09 0.06
C LYS A 16 13.68 -17.85 -0.66
N GLY A 17 12.60 -17.28 -0.13
CA GLY A 17 11.96 -16.10 -0.70
C GLY A 17 11.29 -15.24 0.38
N LYS A 18 10.94 -14.02 0.01
CA LYS A 18 10.08 -13.15 0.83
C LYS A 18 8.62 -13.42 0.51
N ARG A 19 7.76 -13.33 1.52
CA ARG A 19 6.31 -13.40 1.38
C ARG A 19 5.64 -12.42 2.32
N MET A 20 4.47 -11.93 1.93
CA MET A 20 3.60 -11.19 2.85
C MET A 20 3.09 -12.13 3.93
N ILE A 21 3.18 -11.67 5.16
CA ILE A 21 2.68 -12.37 6.36
C ILE A 21 1.98 -11.38 7.27
N ASN A 22 1.05 -11.87 8.09
CA ASN A 22 0.51 -11.07 9.17
C ASN A 22 1.53 -11.00 10.31
N TYR A 23 1.85 -9.80 10.75
CA TYR A 23 2.79 -9.54 11.83
C TYR A 23 2.12 -8.71 12.92
N CYS A 24 2.28 -9.13 14.17
CA CYS A 24 1.78 -8.38 15.31
C CYS A 24 2.93 -7.61 15.98
N PRO A 25 2.93 -6.26 15.92
CA PRO A 25 3.98 -5.46 16.57
C PRO A 25 3.91 -5.50 18.10
N GLY A 26 2.74 -5.78 18.69
CA GLY A 26 2.59 -5.94 20.14
C GLY A 26 3.15 -7.26 20.68
N CYS A 27 3.05 -8.33 19.90
CA CYS A 27 3.60 -9.65 20.26
C CYS A 27 5.01 -9.89 19.69
N HIS A 28 5.51 -9.01 18.81
CA HIS A 28 6.78 -9.14 18.08
C HIS A 28 6.93 -10.49 17.36
N THR A 29 5.85 -10.95 16.70
CA THR A 29 5.84 -12.23 15.99
C THR A 29 4.88 -12.22 14.80
N SER A 30 5.15 -13.11 13.85
CA SER A 30 4.19 -13.43 12.81
C SER A 30 3.00 -14.20 13.42
N ILE A 31 1.81 -13.97 12.88
CA ILE A 31 0.57 -14.62 13.28
C ILE A 31 -0.10 -15.24 12.06
N SER A 32 -0.80 -16.35 12.28
CA SER A 32 -1.60 -17.00 11.24
C SER A 32 -2.93 -16.29 11.02
N ASP A 33 -3.59 -16.55 9.90
CA ASP A 33 -4.92 -15.99 9.61
C ASP A 33 -5.96 -16.39 10.67
N ALA A 34 -5.80 -17.56 11.30
CA ALA A 34 -6.67 -18.05 12.38
C ALA A 34 -6.54 -17.25 13.70
N GLU A 35 -5.46 -16.47 13.84
CA GLU A 35 -5.17 -15.62 15.02
C GLU A 35 -5.56 -14.17 14.79
N ILE A 36 -6.34 -13.89 13.73
CA ILE A 36 -6.81 -12.56 13.39
C ILE A 36 -8.30 -12.45 13.70
N GLU A 37 -8.65 -11.47 14.53
CA GLU A 37 -10.02 -11.01 14.73
C GLU A 37 -10.25 -9.73 13.94
N TYR A 38 -11.33 -9.67 13.15
CA TYR A 38 -11.72 -8.45 12.47
C TYR A 38 -12.70 -7.66 13.35
N LYS A 39 -12.36 -6.39 13.60
CA LYS A 39 -13.22 -5.46 14.35
C LYS A 39 -13.57 -4.27 13.46
N GLU A 40 -14.85 -3.92 13.48
CA GLU A 40 -15.32 -2.72 12.82
C GLU A 40 -14.79 -1.48 13.57
N GLU A 41 -14.11 -0.59 12.84
CA GLU A 41 -13.59 0.67 13.36
C GLU A 41 -13.96 1.81 12.42
N THR A 42 -14.35 2.93 13.03
CA THR A 42 -14.55 4.18 12.29
C THR A 42 -13.19 4.89 12.15
N SER A 43 -12.82 5.18 10.93
CA SER A 43 -11.62 5.89 10.56
C SER A 43 -11.96 6.89 9.44
N HIS A 44 -11.01 7.22 8.60
CA HIS A 44 -11.22 8.13 7.48
C HIS A 44 -10.76 7.49 6.18
N LEU A 45 -11.33 7.97 5.09
CA LEU A 45 -10.87 7.74 3.74
C LEU A 45 -10.32 9.05 3.19
N TRP A 46 -9.02 9.10 2.93
CA TRP A 46 -8.32 10.27 2.40
C TRP A 46 -8.27 10.20 0.88
N TYR A 47 -8.73 11.26 0.22
CA TYR A 47 -8.68 11.42 -1.24
C TYR A 47 -7.51 12.31 -1.62
N ILE A 48 -6.51 11.73 -2.29
CA ILE A 48 -5.22 12.37 -2.56
C ILE A 48 -5.02 12.49 -4.08
N LYS A 49 -4.63 13.68 -4.53
CA LYS A 49 -4.30 13.96 -5.94
C LYS A 49 -2.88 13.49 -6.25
N TYR A 50 -2.73 12.69 -7.26
CA TYR A 50 -1.44 12.28 -7.82
C TYR A 50 -1.30 12.89 -9.22
N PRO A 51 -0.45 13.93 -9.40
CA PRO A 51 -0.28 14.62 -10.67
C PRO A 51 0.24 13.70 -11.78
N ILE A 52 -0.37 13.75 -12.96
CA ILE A 52 0.13 13.07 -14.16
C ILE A 52 1.28 13.89 -14.72
N ILE A 53 2.39 13.23 -15.07
CA ILE A 53 3.58 13.89 -15.62
C ILE A 53 3.26 14.38 -17.03
N ASP A 54 3.76 15.59 -17.34
CA ASP A 54 3.56 16.28 -18.62
C ASP A 54 2.11 16.64 -18.97
N GLU A 55 1.21 16.64 -17.97
CA GLU A 55 -0.18 17.04 -18.12
C GLU A 55 -0.61 17.97 -16.97
N ASP A 56 -1.47 18.92 -17.26
CA ASP A 56 -2.17 19.69 -16.22
C ASP A 56 -3.40 18.92 -15.71
N ASN A 57 -3.14 17.71 -15.22
CA ASN A 57 -4.16 16.78 -14.75
C ASN A 57 -3.62 15.88 -13.63
N TYR A 58 -4.52 15.19 -12.93
CA TYR A 58 -4.18 14.29 -11.83
C TYR A 58 -5.15 13.10 -11.76
N VAL A 59 -4.72 12.01 -11.17
CA VAL A 59 -5.62 10.96 -10.68
C VAL A 59 -5.86 11.16 -9.19
N VAL A 60 -7.00 10.71 -8.69
CA VAL A 60 -7.33 10.75 -7.27
C VAL A 60 -7.34 9.33 -6.72
N VAL A 61 -6.52 9.07 -5.73
CA VAL A 61 -6.54 7.80 -4.99
C VAL A 61 -7.28 8.00 -3.67
N ALA A 62 -8.04 6.98 -3.24
CA ALA A 62 -8.70 6.96 -1.94
C ALA A 62 -8.03 5.89 -1.07
N THR A 63 -7.59 6.25 0.14
CA THR A 63 -6.87 5.34 1.04
C THR A 63 -7.27 5.54 2.50
N THR A 64 -7.29 4.45 3.27
CA THR A 64 -7.39 4.48 4.74
C THR A 64 -6.03 4.55 5.42
N ARG A 65 -4.93 4.48 4.66
CA ARG A 65 -3.55 4.40 5.16
C ARG A 65 -2.63 5.36 4.42
N PRO A 66 -2.81 6.69 4.58
CA PRO A 66 -2.00 7.68 3.84
C PRO A 66 -0.50 7.59 4.14
N GLU A 67 -0.07 7.09 5.31
CA GLU A 67 1.34 6.90 5.65
C GLU A 67 2.06 5.92 4.72
N THR A 68 1.35 4.91 4.18
CA THR A 68 1.98 3.93 3.29
C THR A 68 2.25 4.49 1.88
N MET A 69 1.66 5.63 1.51
CA MET A 69 1.85 6.23 0.19
C MET A 69 3.31 6.53 -0.14
N LEU A 70 4.16 6.75 0.87
CA LEU A 70 5.59 7.01 0.65
C LEU A 70 6.31 5.84 -0.03
N GLY A 71 5.74 4.63 0.07
CA GLY A 71 6.22 3.41 -0.58
C GLY A 71 5.46 3.02 -1.84
N ASP A 72 4.59 3.87 -2.37
CA ASP A 72 3.86 3.54 -3.60
C ASP A 72 4.81 3.40 -4.79
N THR A 73 4.60 2.36 -5.58
CA THR A 73 5.40 2.05 -6.77
C THR A 73 4.58 1.96 -8.04
N ALA A 74 3.26 2.03 -7.93
CA ALA A 74 2.33 2.23 -9.03
C ALA A 74 1.00 2.80 -8.53
N VAL A 75 0.17 3.20 -9.48
CA VAL A 75 -1.27 3.39 -9.31
C VAL A 75 -1.96 2.41 -10.25
N THR A 76 -3.00 1.74 -9.79
CA THR A 76 -3.73 0.76 -10.62
C THR A 76 -5.17 1.16 -10.83
N VAL A 77 -5.71 0.83 -12.01
CA VAL A 77 -7.09 1.05 -12.42
C VAL A 77 -7.65 -0.22 -13.06
N ASN A 78 -8.96 -0.35 -13.12
CA ASN A 78 -9.56 -1.48 -13.82
C ASN A 78 -9.43 -1.27 -15.34
N PRO A 79 -8.93 -2.25 -16.14
CA PRO A 79 -8.78 -2.10 -17.59
C PRO A 79 -10.10 -1.91 -18.34
N LYS A 80 -11.24 -2.20 -17.68
CA LYS A 80 -12.58 -1.97 -18.25
C LYS A 80 -13.17 -0.61 -17.90
N ASP A 81 -12.50 0.16 -17.02
CA ASP A 81 -12.96 1.47 -16.63
C ASP A 81 -12.64 2.52 -17.70
N GLU A 82 -13.68 2.94 -18.42
CA GLU A 82 -13.57 3.92 -19.51
C GLU A 82 -12.96 5.26 -19.05
N ARG A 83 -13.10 5.62 -17.75
CA ARG A 83 -12.59 6.88 -17.19
C ARG A 83 -11.07 6.97 -17.26
N TYR A 84 -10.39 5.83 -17.21
CA TYR A 84 -8.94 5.74 -17.06
C TYR A 84 -8.21 5.13 -18.26
N LYS A 85 -8.92 4.65 -19.30
CA LYS A 85 -8.29 4.00 -20.47
C LYS A 85 -7.17 4.80 -21.11
N ASN A 86 -7.33 6.11 -21.19
CA ASN A 86 -6.38 6.99 -21.89
C ASN A 86 -5.14 7.34 -21.07
N ILE A 87 -5.10 6.94 -19.80
CA ILE A 87 -3.99 7.25 -18.89
C ILE A 87 -3.20 6.01 -18.47
N ILE A 88 -3.68 4.81 -18.79
CA ILE A 88 -2.91 3.57 -18.56
C ILE A 88 -1.59 3.64 -19.31
N GLY A 89 -0.49 3.32 -18.62
CA GLY A 89 0.87 3.42 -19.14
C GLY A 89 1.53 4.79 -18.98
N LYS A 90 0.78 5.83 -18.61
CA LYS A 90 1.36 7.13 -18.22
C LYS A 90 2.03 7.03 -16.86
N LYS A 91 2.78 8.06 -16.50
CA LYS A 91 3.42 8.18 -15.19
C LYS A 91 2.78 9.29 -14.38
N ILE A 92 2.81 9.12 -13.06
CA ILE A 92 2.45 10.15 -12.08
C ILE A 92 3.66 10.50 -11.24
N LYS A 93 3.66 11.71 -10.70
CA LYS A 93 4.64 12.14 -9.71
C LYS A 93 4.04 11.96 -8.32
N LEU A 94 4.62 11.04 -7.55
CA LEU A 94 4.17 10.76 -6.20
C LEU A 94 4.36 12.00 -5.29
N PRO A 95 3.31 12.53 -4.66
CA PRO A 95 3.42 13.66 -3.75
C PRO A 95 4.44 13.40 -2.62
N ILE A 96 5.02 14.43 -2.06
CA ILE A 96 6.02 14.41 -0.97
C ILE A 96 7.34 13.75 -1.39
N VAL A 97 7.32 12.56 -1.95
CA VAL A 97 8.51 11.78 -2.35
C VAL A 97 9.11 12.24 -3.67
N GLY A 98 8.27 12.67 -4.61
CA GLY A 98 8.69 13.10 -5.95
C GLY A 98 9.03 11.96 -6.92
N ARG A 99 8.89 10.68 -6.50
CA ARG A 99 9.13 9.51 -7.36
C ARG A 99 8.15 9.46 -8.52
N GLU A 100 8.64 9.09 -9.70
CA GLU A 100 7.81 8.78 -10.85
C GLU A 100 7.36 7.33 -10.78
N ILE A 101 6.05 7.08 -10.80
CA ILE A 101 5.47 5.74 -10.78
C ILE A 101 4.45 5.57 -11.91
N PRO A 102 4.30 4.36 -12.49
CA PRO A 102 3.40 4.11 -13.60
C PRO A 102 1.95 4.00 -13.16
N ILE A 103 1.03 4.28 -14.09
CA ILE A 103 -0.38 3.88 -14.02
C ILE A 103 -0.50 2.53 -14.73
N ILE A 104 -0.84 1.49 -13.97
CA ILE A 104 -1.01 0.12 -14.46
C ILE A 104 -2.49 -0.28 -14.48
N ALA A 105 -2.79 -1.47 -14.99
CA ALA A 105 -4.16 -1.96 -15.09
C ALA A 105 -4.28 -3.36 -14.49
N ASP A 106 -5.16 -3.51 -13.49
CA ASP A 106 -5.46 -4.77 -12.83
C ASP A 106 -6.96 -5.01 -12.69
N ARG A 107 -7.37 -6.26 -12.85
CA ARG A 107 -8.78 -6.65 -12.81
C ARG A 107 -9.37 -6.70 -11.40
N PHE A 108 -8.56 -6.75 -10.36
CA PHE A 108 -9.04 -6.77 -8.98
C PHE A 108 -9.58 -5.41 -8.51
N VAL A 109 -9.25 -4.33 -9.22
CA VAL A 109 -9.72 -2.98 -8.86
C VAL A 109 -11.23 -2.88 -9.06
N GLU A 110 -11.93 -2.54 -8.00
CA GLU A 110 -13.38 -2.28 -8.02
C GLU A 110 -13.63 -0.87 -8.53
N MET A 111 -14.31 -0.76 -9.69
CA MET A 111 -14.52 0.52 -10.38
C MET A 111 -15.39 1.51 -9.58
N GLU A 112 -16.30 0.98 -8.75
CA GLU A 112 -17.26 1.79 -7.98
C GLU A 112 -16.77 2.09 -6.55
N PHE A 113 -15.66 1.49 -6.12
CA PHE A 113 -15.09 1.76 -4.80
C PHE A 113 -14.17 2.98 -4.84
N GLY A 114 -14.41 3.95 -3.96
CA GLY A 114 -13.63 5.19 -3.87
C GLY A 114 -13.66 5.97 -5.20
N THR A 115 -12.53 6.02 -5.87
CA THR A 115 -12.40 6.66 -7.20
C THR A 115 -12.29 5.65 -8.34
N GLY A 116 -12.17 4.34 -8.05
CA GLY A 116 -11.80 3.32 -9.02
C GLY A 116 -10.32 3.37 -9.40
N CYS A 117 -9.53 4.17 -8.70
CA CYS A 117 -8.09 4.32 -8.87
C CYS A 117 -7.41 4.02 -7.53
N VAL A 118 -6.54 3.02 -7.47
CA VAL A 118 -5.96 2.49 -6.25
C VAL A 118 -4.44 2.68 -6.28
N LYS A 119 -3.86 3.16 -5.19
CA LYS A 119 -2.41 3.19 -5.00
C LYS A 119 -1.88 1.77 -4.79
N VAL A 120 -0.67 1.47 -5.20
CA VAL A 120 -0.04 0.16 -5.05
C VAL A 120 1.21 0.28 -4.20
N THR A 121 1.14 -0.31 -2.99
CA THR A 121 2.25 -0.37 -2.02
C THR A 121 2.60 -1.83 -1.72
N PRO A 122 3.42 -2.50 -2.54
CA PRO A 122 3.64 -3.94 -2.47
C PRO A 122 4.16 -4.47 -1.13
N ALA A 123 4.82 -3.62 -0.34
CA ALA A 123 5.33 -4.01 0.98
C ALA A 123 4.26 -4.03 2.09
N HIS A 124 3.06 -3.46 1.87
CA HIS A 124 2.12 -3.18 2.95
C HIS A 124 0.68 -3.64 2.70
N ASP A 125 0.41 -4.30 1.57
CA ASP A 125 -0.89 -4.89 1.23
C ASP A 125 -0.69 -6.16 0.40
N ILE A 126 -1.52 -7.19 0.64
CA ILE A 126 -1.34 -8.49 -0.03
C ILE A 126 -1.75 -8.46 -1.50
N ASN A 127 -2.78 -7.69 -1.85
CA ASN A 127 -3.21 -7.53 -3.24
C ASN A 127 -2.18 -6.68 -4.00
N ASP A 128 -1.66 -5.62 -3.35
CA ASP A 128 -0.61 -4.78 -3.90
C ASP A 128 0.69 -5.59 -4.09
N TYR A 129 1.01 -6.52 -3.18
CA TYR A 129 2.15 -7.41 -3.33
C TYR A 129 2.02 -8.30 -4.56
N GLN A 130 0.83 -8.88 -4.78
CA GLN A 130 0.57 -9.71 -5.96
C GLN A 130 0.71 -8.89 -7.25
N SER A 131 0.09 -7.71 -7.29
CA SER A 131 0.24 -6.76 -8.40
C SER A 131 1.72 -6.37 -8.61
N GLY A 132 2.44 -6.15 -7.51
CA GLY A 132 3.88 -5.86 -7.54
C GLY A 132 4.70 -6.94 -8.23
N ILE A 133 4.41 -8.21 -7.97
CA ILE A 133 5.07 -9.35 -8.61
C ILE A 133 4.69 -9.43 -10.10
N GLU A 134 3.39 -9.31 -10.44
CA GLU A 134 2.90 -9.41 -11.81
C GLU A 134 3.45 -8.30 -12.72
N HIS A 135 3.59 -7.10 -12.19
CA HIS A 135 4.09 -5.93 -12.92
C HIS A 135 5.57 -5.63 -12.68
N ASN A 136 6.29 -6.51 -11.94
CA ASN A 136 7.70 -6.34 -11.60
C ASN A 136 8.00 -4.98 -10.94
N LEU A 137 7.16 -4.56 -9.99
CA LEU A 137 7.31 -3.31 -9.25
C LEU A 137 8.33 -3.45 -8.12
N GLU A 138 8.92 -2.34 -7.74
CA GLU A 138 9.77 -2.27 -6.56
C GLU A 138 8.97 -2.49 -5.28
N ILE A 139 9.55 -3.18 -4.29
CA ILE A 139 8.93 -3.42 -2.98
C ILE A 139 9.64 -2.52 -1.96
N ILE A 140 8.98 -1.44 -1.57
CA ILE A 140 9.52 -0.42 -0.67
C ILE A 140 8.83 -0.50 0.68
N GLU A 141 9.58 -0.90 1.69
CA GLU A 141 9.12 -0.96 3.08
C GLU A 141 9.14 0.44 3.71
N VAL A 142 7.97 0.95 4.12
CA VAL A 142 7.80 2.32 4.63
C VAL A 142 8.10 2.42 6.11
N PHE A 143 7.85 1.36 6.88
CA PHE A 143 8.11 1.28 8.32
C PHE A 143 8.68 -0.09 8.69
N ASP A 144 9.30 -0.15 9.85
CA ASP A 144 9.90 -1.36 10.40
C ASP A 144 8.91 -2.21 11.22
N GLU A 145 9.39 -3.29 11.81
CA GLU A 145 8.64 -4.21 12.66
C GLU A 145 8.13 -3.59 13.97
N ASN A 146 8.66 -2.44 14.37
CA ASN A 146 8.25 -1.65 15.54
C ASN A 146 7.31 -0.51 15.17
N LEU A 147 6.79 -0.50 13.93
CA LEU A 147 5.95 0.55 13.36
C LEU A 147 6.64 1.93 13.36
N LYS A 148 7.95 1.96 13.16
CA LYS A 148 8.72 3.19 13.00
C LYS A 148 9.01 3.43 11.53
N MET A 149 8.78 4.68 11.09
CA MET A 149 9.01 5.08 9.70
C MET A 149 10.48 4.92 9.32
N LYS A 150 10.74 4.37 8.14
CA LYS A 150 12.08 4.26 7.55
C LYS A 150 12.48 5.56 6.84
N ASP A 151 13.73 5.64 6.42
CA ASP A 151 14.41 6.81 5.83
C ASP A 151 14.01 7.15 4.38
N ILE A 152 12.76 6.89 3.99
CA ILE A 152 12.25 7.27 2.65
C ILE A 152 12.14 8.79 2.52
N VAL A 153 11.65 9.44 3.58
CA VAL A 153 11.59 10.90 3.72
C VAL A 153 12.22 11.24 5.07
N PRO A 154 13.38 11.89 5.10
CA PRO A 154 14.16 12.12 6.34
C PRO A 154 13.36 12.81 7.46
N GLU A 155 12.41 13.66 7.09
CA GLU A 155 11.52 14.36 8.01
C GLU A 155 10.69 13.42 8.90
N TYR A 156 10.38 12.21 8.41
CA TYR A 156 9.52 11.24 9.10
C TYR A 156 10.30 10.07 9.69
N GLU A 157 11.60 9.97 9.45
CA GLU A 157 12.44 8.86 9.93
C GLU A 157 12.33 8.67 11.44
N GLY A 158 12.08 7.43 11.87
CA GLY A 158 11.94 7.05 13.28
C GLY A 158 10.62 7.47 13.94
N MET A 159 9.74 8.22 13.27
CA MET A 159 8.41 8.55 13.78
C MET A 159 7.55 7.31 13.92
N ASP A 160 6.63 7.33 14.88
CA ASP A 160 5.54 6.36 14.93
C ASP A 160 4.61 6.52 13.72
N ILE A 161 4.10 5.40 13.17
CA ILE A 161 3.28 5.44 11.95
C ILE A 161 2.02 6.32 12.08
N TYR A 162 1.41 6.38 13.26
CA TYR A 162 0.18 7.18 13.48
C TYR A 162 0.51 8.68 13.58
N ASP A 163 1.67 9.02 14.15
CA ASP A 163 2.13 10.41 14.17
C ASP A 163 2.61 10.84 12.79
N ALA A 164 3.32 9.97 12.07
CA ALA A 164 3.69 10.20 10.67
C ALA A 164 2.46 10.37 9.78
N ARG A 165 1.39 9.57 9.98
CA ARG A 165 0.11 9.72 9.25
C ARG A 165 -0.43 11.14 9.39
N LYS A 166 -0.49 11.68 10.61
CA LYS A 166 -0.96 13.05 10.85
C LYS A 166 -0.11 14.08 10.12
N ALA A 167 1.23 14.00 10.27
CA ALA A 167 2.17 14.91 9.65
C ALA A 167 2.10 14.85 8.10
N ILE A 168 1.95 13.65 7.52
CA ILE A 168 1.79 13.45 6.08
C ILE A 168 0.49 14.08 5.59
N VAL A 169 -0.63 13.87 6.29
CA VAL A 169 -1.93 14.45 5.92
C VAL A 169 -1.87 15.98 5.97
N GLU A 170 -1.30 16.57 7.03
CA GLU A 170 -1.12 18.02 7.16
C GLU A 170 -0.25 18.58 6.01
N ARG A 171 0.81 17.87 5.63
CA ARG A 171 1.65 18.27 4.50
C ARG A 171 0.93 18.18 3.17
N LEU A 172 0.17 17.11 2.92
CA LEU A 172 -0.65 16.96 1.71
C LEU A 172 -1.69 18.07 1.59
N GLU A 173 -2.31 18.47 2.70
CA GLU A 173 -3.25 19.59 2.74
C GLU A 173 -2.55 20.91 2.41
N LYS A 174 -1.44 21.20 3.07
CA LYS A 174 -0.62 22.42 2.84
C LYS A 174 -0.10 22.54 1.41
N GLU A 175 0.29 21.42 0.81
CA GLU A 175 0.79 21.38 -0.58
C GLU A 175 -0.35 21.27 -1.63
N GLY A 176 -1.63 21.18 -1.19
CA GLY A 176 -2.79 21.17 -2.08
C GLY A 176 -3.08 19.81 -2.74
N TYR A 177 -2.46 18.74 -2.27
CA TYR A 177 -2.69 17.38 -2.76
C TYR A 177 -3.88 16.69 -2.09
N LEU A 178 -4.25 17.08 -0.88
CA LEU A 178 -5.43 16.54 -0.21
C LEU A 178 -6.70 17.16 -0.80
N LEU A 179 -7.58 16.32 -1.36
CA LEU A 179 -8.83 16.78 -1.98
C LEU A 179 -9.97 16.85 -0.96
N LYS A 180 -10.16 15.78 -0.18
CA LYS A 180 -11.18 15.66 0.87
C LYS A 180 -10.85 14.53 1.82
N ILE A 181 -11.52 14.53 2.96
CA ILE A 181 -11.53 13.45 3.96
C ILE A 181 -13.00 13.06 4.18
N GLU A 182 -13.29 11.77 4.22
CA GLU A 182 -14.61 11.23 4.53
C GLU A 182 -14.52 10.26 5.70
N ASP A 183 -15.52 10.23 6.54
CA ASP A 183 -15.63 9.20 7.57
C ASP A 183 -15.90 7.86 6.89
N TYR A 184 -15.15 6.85 7.31
CA TYR A 184 -15.21 5.52 6.71
C TYR A 184 -15.11 4.44 7.77
N THR A 185 -16.10 3.55 7.80
CA THR A 185 -16.12 2.41 8.72
C THR A 185 -15.69 1.16 7.96
N HIS A 186 -14.71 0.46 8.50
CA HIS A 186 -14.17 -0.76 7.88
C HIS A 186 -13.66 -1.76 8.93
N ASN A 187 -13.49 -2.99 8.51
CA ASN A 187 -12.95 -4.04 9.36
C ASN A 187 -11.42 -3.93 9.46
N VAL A 188 -10.92 -3.76 10.67
CA VAL A 188 -9.50 -3.73 10.98
C VAL A 188 -9.07 -5.07 11.58
N ALA A 189 -8.00 -5.63 11.05
CA ALA A 189 -7.40 -6.86 11.56
C ALA A 189 -6.70 -6.59 12.91
N LYS A 190 -7.06 -7.37 13.92
CA LYS A 190 -6.48 -7.33 15.27
C LYS A 190 -5.90 -8.68 15.62
N CYS A 191 -4.80 -8.69 16.38
CA CYS A 191 -4.25 -9.90 16.94
C CYS A 191 -5.13 -10.42 18.08
N ASP A 192 -5.52 -11.70 18.06
CA ASP A 192 -6.38 -12.31 19.08
C ASP A 192 -5.69 -12.40 20.46
N ARG A 193 -4.35 -12.42 20.48
CA ARG A 193 -3.54 -12.57 21.70
C ARG A 193 -3.39 -11.28 22.50
N CYS A 194 -3.10 -10.14 21.83
CA CYS A 194 -2.83 -8.87 22.52
C CYS A 194 -3.89 -7.78 22.29
N LYS A 195 -4.84 -8.04 21.36
CA LYS A 195 -6.04 -7.23 21.03
C LYS A 195 -5.76 -5.79 20.64
#